data_5f81145d0bfe61ca0db30b3833657c7b
#
_entry.id   5f81145d0bfe61ca0db30b3833657c7b
#
_cell.length_a   1.000
_cell.length_b   1.000
_cell.length_c   1.000
_cell.angle_alpha   90.00
_cell.angle_beta   90.00
_cell.angle_gamma   90.00
#
_symmetry.space_group_name_H-M   'P 1'
#
loop_
_entity.id
_entity.type
_entity.pdbx_description
1 polymer ?
#
loop_
_entity_poly.entity_id
_entity_poly.type
_entity_poly.pdbx_seq_one_letter_code
_entity_poly.pdbx_strand_id
1 'polypeptide(L)'
;MANVLHLFRANKRRLPMEEIAEIRALENSGLEGCAHARTGSPRQVLLMDSETLELMELQPGIIRENITTRGINVNGLTVGQRLRVGDAQLEVSLACTPCDLLEKIRPGLRRELRGRRGMLCRVIAGGTIRQGDNIERLL
;
A
#
# COMPACT_ATOMS: atom_id res chain seq x y z
N MET A 1 16.12 8.77 2.02
CA MET A 1 15.68 7.97 0.87
C MET A 1 14.40 7.22 1.21
N ALA A 2 13.47 7.15 0.28
CA ALA A 2 12.21 6.45 0.52
C ALA A 2 12.42 4.94 0.55
N ASN A 3 11.74 4.27 1.47
CA ASN A 3 11.87 2.82 1.59
C ASN A 3 10.59 2.14 2.06
N VAL A 4 10.59 0.80 1.94
CA VAL A 4 9.53 -0.08 2.45
C VAL A 4 9.79 -0.32 3.93
N LEU A 5 8.99 0.31 4.80
CA LEU A 5 9.15 0.15 6.24
C LEU A 5 8.51 -1.15 6.73
N HIS A 6 7.29 -1.44 6.29
CA HIS A 6 6.58 -2.66 6.61
C HIS A 6 5.93 -3.23 5.35
N LEU A 7 5.71 -4.53 5.34
CA LEU A 7 5.13 -5.25 4.22
C LEU A 7 4.09 -6.23 4.75
N PHE A 8 2.89 -6.16 4.20
CA PHE A 8 1.76 -6.95 4.68
C PHE A 8 1.04 -7.66 3.55
N ARG A 9 0.49 -8.81 3.86
CA ARG A 9 -0.35 -9.60 2.96
C ARG A 9 -1.67 -9.90 3.63
N ALA A 10 -2.78 -9.79 2.89
CA ALA A 10 -4.09 -10.21 3.36
C ALA A 10 -4.27 -11.69 2.98
N ASN A 11 -4.26 -12.59 3.98
CA ASN A 11 -4.51 -14.01 3.72
C ASN A 11 -5.95 -14.23 3.28
N LYS A 12 -6.90 -13.52 3.92
CA LYS A 12 -8.32 -13.57 3.59
C LYS A 12 -8.93 -12.19 3.78
N ARG A 13 -10.06 -11.98 3.11
CA ARG A 13 -10.82 -10.74 3.29
C ARG A 13 -11.29 -10.65 4.75
N ARG A 14 -11.24 -9.43 5.30
CA ARG A 14 -11.73 -9.08 6.65
C ARG A 14 -10.95 -9.67 7.83
N LEU A 15 -9.87 -10.39 7.57
CA LEU A 15 -8.96 -10.83 8.63
C LEU A 15 -7.82 -9.81 8.76
N PRO A 16 -7.15 -9.76 9.92
CA PRO A 16 -5.98 -8.91 10.09
C PRO A 16 -4.92 -9.21 9.05
N MET A 17 -4.17 -8.17 8.66
CA MET A 17 -3.06 -8.33 7.73
C MET A 17 -1.92 -9.08 8.41
N GLU A 18 -1.23 -9.90 7.61
CA GLU A 18 -0.05 -10.64 8.07
C GLU A 18 1.19 -9.87 7.64
N GLU A 19 2.05 -9.53 8.59
CA GLU A 19 3.34 -8.90 8.28
C GLU A 19 4.31 -9.94 7.77
N ILE A 20 5.01 -9.63 6.67
CA ILE A 20 5.94 -10.54 6.01
C ILE A 20 7.24 -9.82 5.69
N ALA A 21 8.36 -10.58 5.65
CA ALA A 21 9.66 -10.00 5.35
C ALA A 21 9.86 -9.72 3.87
N GLU A 22 9.28 -10.56 3.01
CA GLU A 22 9.37 -10.39 1.57
C GLU A 22 8.17 -11.01 0.87
N ILE A 23 7.90 -10.55 -0.35
CA ILE A 23 6.81 -11.07 -1.17
C ILE A 23 7.14 -10.84 -2.64
N ARG A 24 6.58 -11.68 -3.49
CA ARG A 24 6.69 -11.53 -4.93
C ARG A 24 5.53 -10.71 -5.46
N ALA A 25 5.84 -9.65 -6.20
CA ALA A 25 4.84 -8.90 -6.94
C ALA A 25 4.65 -9.55 -8.31
N LEU A 26 3.41 -9.77 -8.71
CA LEU A 26 3.06 -10.43 -9.98
C LEU A 26 2.46 -9.39 -10.93
N GLU A 27 3.01 -9.34 -12.14
CA GLU A 27 2.59 -8.39 -13.16
C GLU A 27 1.08 -8.40 -13.37
N ASN A 28 0.47 -7.21 -13.34
CA ASN A 28 -0.96 -6.99 -13.53
C ASN A 28 -1.88 -7.81 -12.62
N SER A 29 -1.39 -8.24 -11.46
CA SER A 29 -2.18 -9.02 -10.51
C SER A 29 -2.13 -8.44 -9.10
N GLY A 30 -0.94 -8.30 -8.54
CA GLY A 30 -0.74 -7.82 -7.18
C GLY A 30 0.31 -8.63 -6.47
N LEU A 31 0.26 -8.67 -5.15
CA LEU A 31 1.21 -9.43 -4.33
C LEU A 31 0.77 -10.89 -4.26
N GLU A 32 1.72 -11.79 -4.43
CA GLU A 32 1.46 -13.23 -4.44
C GLU A 32 0.80 -13.70 -3.14
N GLY A 33 -0.31 -14.43 -3.28
CA GLY A 33 -1.03 -14.95 -2.12
C GLY A 33 -1.85 -13.93 -1.35
N CYS A 34 -1.89 -12.69 -1.78
CA CYS A 34 -2.68 -11.65 -1.12
C CYS A 34 -4.13 -11.68 -1.63
N ALA A 35 -5.09 -11.58 -0.70
CA ALA A 35 -6.51 -11.54 -1.06
C ALA A 35 -6.90 -10.31 -1.89
N HIS A 36 -6.07 -9.26 -1.88
CA HIS A 36 -6.27 -8.06 -2.69
C HIS A 36 -5.83 -8.24 -4.15
N ALA A 37 -5.05 -9.28 -4.44
CA ALA A 37 -4.55 -9.52 -5.79
C ALA A 37 -5.69 -9.90 -6.72
N ARG A 38 -5.79 -9.20 -7.85
CA ARG A 38 -6.81 -9.46 -8.88
C ARG A 38 -6.29 -8.98 -10.22
N THR A 39 -6.20 -9.89 -11.17
CA THR A 39 -5.72 -9.58 -12.53
C THR A 39 -6.54 -8.47 -13.16
N GLY A 40 -5.87 -7.44 -13.66
CA GLY A 40 -6.47 -6.30 -14.35
C GLY A 40 -7.11 -5.26 -13.45
N SER A 41 -7.17 -5.48 -12.13
CA SER A 41 -7.78 -4.54 -11.20
C SER A 41 -6.89 -3.30 -11.01
N PRO A 42 -7.47 -2.09 -10.86
CA PRO A 42 -6.70 -0.92 -10.45
C PRO A 42 -6.39 -0.92 -8.95
N ARG A 43 -6.86 -1.90 -8.19
CA ARG A 43 -6.78 -1.96 -6.73
C ARG A 43 -5.97 -3.17 -6.28
N GLN A 44 -4.74 -3.30 -6.80
CA GLN A 44 -3.92 -4.49 -6.54
C GLN A 44 -3.05 -4.37 -5.28
N VAL A 45 -2.46 -3.19 -5.05
CA VAL A 45 -1.53 -2.95 -3.94
C VAL A 45 -1.86 -1.60 -3.31
N LEU A 46 -2.05 -1.56 -1.99
CA LEU A 46 -2.30 -0.32 -1.27
C LEU A 46 -1.02 0.15 -0.60
N LEU A 47 -0.62 1.39 -0.89
CA LEU A 47 0.49 2.08 -0.23
C LEU A 47 -0.04 3.06 0.80
N MET A 48 0.61 3.13 1.96
CA MET A 48 0.33 4.14 2.98
C MET A 48 1.63 4.56 3.64
N ASP A 49 1.80 5.84 3.87
CA ASP A 49 3.02 6.34 4.51
C ASP A 49 2.95 6.24 6.03
N SER A 50 4.08 5.84 6.62
CA SER A 50 4.18 5.70 8.08
C SER A 50 4.03 7.04 8.77
N GLU A 51 4.43 8.13 8.13
CA GLU A 51 4.33 9.48 8.68
C GLU A 51 2.87 9.85 8.98
N THR A 52 1.96 9.53 8.07
CA THR A 52 0.52 9.76 8.29
C THR A 52 -0.04 8.84 9.38
N LEU A 53 0.38 7.56 9.37
CA LEU A 53 -0.05 6.62 10.41
C LEU A 53 0.36 7.10 11.81
N GLU A 54 1.60 7.57 11.95
CA GLU A 54 2.10 8.09 13.22
C GLU A 54 1.30 9.33 13.66
N LEU A 55 1.05 10.25 12.73
CA LEU A 55 0.27 11.45 13.00
C LEU A 55 -1.13 11.11 13.50
N MET A 56 -1.72 10.05 12.96
CA MET A 56 -3.06 9.60 13.32
C MET A 56 -3.07 8.59 14.46
N GLU A 57 -1.91 8.28 15.04
CA GLU A 57 -1.77 7.30 16.13
C GLU A 57 -2.30 5.92 15.73
N LEU A 58 -1.98 5.48 14.51
CA LEU A 58 -2.38 4.20 13.96
C LEU A 58 -1.18 3.28 13.79
N GLN A 59 -1.37 1.99 14.10
CA GLN A 59 -0.34 0.99 13.89
C GLN A 59 -0.25 0.59 12.42
N PRO A 60 0.96 0.29 11.91
CA PRO A 60 1.10 -0.22 10.55
C PRO A 60 0.24 -1.47 10.34
N GLY A 61 -0.34 -1.58 9.16
CA GLY A 61 -1.19 -2.72 8.78
C GLY A 61 -2.66 -2.59 9.18
N ILE A 62 -2.97 -1.71 10.12
CA ILE A 62 -4.34 -1.64 10.66
C ILE A 62 -5.37 -1.15 9.64
N ILE A 63 -4.96 -0.30 8.72
CA ILE A 63 -5.84 0.18 7.65
C ILE A 63 -5.77 -0.70 6.40
N ARG A 64 -5.14 -1.87 6.53
CA ARG A 64 -5.01 -2.91 5.51
C ARG A 64 -4.13 -2.51 4.33
N GLU A 65 -3.15 -1.66 4.58
CA GLU A 65 -2.15 -1.37 3.55
C GLU A 65 -1.21 -2.56 3.35
N ASN A 66 -0.76 -2.73 2.11
CA ASN A 66 0.22 -3.77 1.75
C ASN A 66 1.64 -3.30 2.01
N ILE A 67 1.92 -2.04 1.69
CA ILE A 67 3.25 -1.46 1.88
C ILE A 67 3.12 -0.21 2.71
N THR A 68 3.76 -0.22 3.88
CA THR A 68 3.91 0.96 4.72
C THR A 68 5.23 1.60 4.34
N THR A 69 5.20 2.84 3.86
CA THR A 69 6.38 3.53 3.35
C THR A 69 6.95 4.52 4.35
N ARG A 70 8.21 4.89 4.15
CA ARG A 70 8.86 6.00 4.84
C ARG A 70 9.59 6.86 3.81
N GLY A 71 9.54 8.16 4.00
CA GLY A 71 10.32 9.09 3.18
C GLY A 71 9.67 9.50 1.86
N ILE A 72 8.41 9.14 1.64
CA ILE A 72 7.68 9.55 0.45
C ILE A 72 6.26 9.97 0.82
N ASN A 73 5.81 11.10 0.27
CA ASN A 73 4.44 11.54 0.48
C ASN A 73 3.50 10.77 -0.45
N VAL A 74 2.99 9.63 0.04
CA VAL A 74 2.15 8.73 -0.75
C VAL A 74 0.89 9.44 -1.25
N ASN A 75 0.23 10.19 -0.37
CA ASN A 75 -1.03 10.84 -0.73
C ASN A 75 -0.86 12.01 -1.73
N GLY A 76 0.38 12.45 -1.94
CA GLY A 76 0.70 13.45 -2.93
C GLY A 76 1.09 12.88 -4.29
N LEU A 77 1.12 11.55 -4.44
CA LEU A 77 1.45 10.93 -5.72
C LEU A 77 0.32 11.12 -6.73
N THR A 78 0.70 11.35 -7.98
CA THR A 78 -0.25 11.55 -9.07
C THR A 78 -0.59 10.21 -9.70
N VAL A 79 -1.86 10.02 -10.08
CA VAL A 79 -2.28 8.84 -10.84
C VAL A 79 -1.44 8.76 -12.12
N GLY A 80 -0.90 7.57 -12.41
CA GLY A 80 0.01 7.35 -13.52
C GLY A 80 1.48 7.39 -13.14
N GLN A 81 1.82 7.92 -11.96
CA GLN A 81 3.19 7.92 -11.47
C GLN A 81 3.68 6.49 -11.29
N ARG A 82 4.84 6.19 -11.84
CA ARG A 82 5.47 4.89 -11.66
C ARG A 82 6.53 4.94 -10.58
N LEU A 83 6.61 3.86 -9.84
CA LEU A 83 7.56 3.70 -8.74
C LEU A 83 8.31 2.39 -8.93
N ARG A 84 9.62 2.40 -8.68
CA ARG A 84 10.36 1.17 -8.49
C ARG A 84 10.33 0.87 -6.99
N VAL A 85 9.90 -0.32 -6.64
CA VAL A 85 9.81 -0.78 -5.25
C VAL A 85 10.56 -2.11 -5.18
N GLY A 86 11.76 -2.10 -4.60
CA GLY A 86 12.62 -3.29 -4.67
C GLY A 86 12.89 -3.67 -6.13
N ASP A 87 12.60 -4.91 -6.48
CA ASP A 87 12.78 -5.42 -7.85
C ASP A 87 11.54 -5.23 -8.73
N ALA A 88 10.44 -4.73 -8.17
CA ALA A 88 9.18 -4.56 -8.88
C ALA A 88 8.95 -3.11 -9.31
N GLN A 89 8.01 -2.92 -10.23
CA GLN A 89 7.54 -1.59 -10.62
C GLN A 89 6.03 -1.51 -10.41
N LEU A 90 5.59 -0.44 -9.76
CA LEU A 90 4.19 -0.17 -9.51
C LEU A 90 3.77 1.11 -10.23
N GLU A 91 2.50 1.18 -10.61
CA GLU A 91 1.92 2.41 -11.15
C GLU A 91 0.74 2.83 -10.29
N VAL A 92 0.75 4.08 -9.84
CA VAL A 92 -0.37 4.63 -9.06
C VAL A 92 -1.61 4.67 -9.94
N SER A 93 -2.67 4.01 -9.49
CA SER A 93 -3.91 3.87 -10.26
C SER A 93 -5.04 4.76 -9.76
N LEU A 94 -5.23 4.85 -8.44
CA LEU A 94 -6.24 5.74 -7.87
C LEU A 94 -6.01 5.95 -6.37
N ALA A 95 -6.57 7.04 -5.84
CA ALA A 95 -6.56 7.28 -4.41
C ALA A 95 -7.52 6.29 -3.72
N CYS A 96 -7.11 5.77 -2.57
CA CYS A 96 -7.99 4.91 -1.78
C CYS A 96 -9.02 5.78 -1.07
N THR A 97 -10.28 5.44 -1.22
CA THR A 97 -11.37 6.18 -0.58
C THR A 97 -11.58 5.66 0.85
N PRO A 98 -11.71 6.54 1.86
CA PRO A 98 -12.07 6.11 3.20
C PRO A 98 -13.39 5.33 3.20
N CYS A 99 -13.44 4.25 3.96
CA CYS A 99 -14.59 3.35 3.99
C CYS A 99 -15.03 3.04 5.41
N ASP A 100 -16.11 2.29 5.54
CA ASP A 100 -16.71 1.96 6.84
C ASP A 100 -15.78 1.15 7.75
N LEU A 101 -14.82 0.43 7.17
CA LEU A 101 -13.80 -0.29 7.95
C LEU A 101 -13.11 0.63 8.94
N LEU A 102 -12.84 1.87 8.54
CA LEU A 102 -12.13 2.84 9.39
C LEU A 102 -12.90 3.18 10.65
N GLU A 103 -14.24 3.25 10.56
CA GLU A 103 -15.07 3.54 11.74
C GLU A 103 -15.02 2.40 12.77
N LYS A 104 -14.77 1.16 12.32
CA LYS A 104 -14.61 0.02 13.22
C LYS A 104 -13.28 0.07 13.96
N ILE A 105 -12.28 0.74 13.38
CA ILE A 105 -10.97 0.92 14.02
C ILE A 105 -11.08 1.98 15.10
N ARG A 106 -11.67 3.13 14.75
CA ARG A 106 -11.85 4.26 15.66
C ARG A 106 -12.96 5.17 15.14
N PRO A 107 -13.94 5.56 15.97
CA PRO A 107 -14.98 6.50 15.55
C PRO A 107 -14.36 7.80 15.03
N GLY A 108 -14.84 8.26 13.86
CA GLY A 108 -14.35 9.49 13.23
C GLY A 108 -13.16 9.30 12.30
N LEU A 109 -12.54 8.11 12.27
CA LEU A 109 -11.34 7.88 11.47
C LEU A 109 -11.61 8.03 9.97
N ARG A 110 -12.79 7.64 9.52
CA ARG A 110 -13.17 7.79 8.12
C ARG A 110 -13.07 9.24 7.65
N ARG A 111 -13.51 10.17 8.48
CA ARG A 111 -13.42 11.60 8.19
C ARG A 111 -11.98 12.09 8.30
N GLU A 112 -11.27 11.66 9.33
CA GLU A 112 -9.88 12.08 9.56
C GLU A 112 -8.95 11.69 8.43
N LEU A 113 -9.19 10.55 7.79
CA LEU A 113 -8.35 10.07 6.68
C LEU A 113 -8.81 10.52 5.30
N ARG A 114 -9.79 11.42 5.22
CA ARG A 114 -10.21 11.95 3.92
C ARG A 114 -9.04 12.66 3.24
N GLY A 115 -8.72 12.23 2.00
CA GLY A 115 -7.59 12.77 1.23
C GLY A 115 -6.23 12.23 1.61
N ARG A 116 -6.14 11.33 2.60
CA ARG A 116 -4.86 10.74 3.04
C ARG A 116 -5.00 9.28 3.45
N ARG A 117 -5.89 8.56 2.78
CA ARG A 117 -6.17 7.14 3.01
C ARG A 117 -5.15 6.21 2.34
N GLY A 118 -4.24 6.76 1.54
CA GLY A 118 -3.26 6.00 0.78
C GLY A 118 -3.60 5.96 -0.70
N MET A 119 -2.69 5.37 -1.47
CA MET A 119 -2.83 5.27 -2.92
C MET A 119 -2.79 3.80 -3.34
N LEU A 120 -3.69 3.44 -4.23
CA LEU A 120 -3.73 2.11 -4.82
C LEU A 120 -2.88 2.08 -6.08
N CYS A 121 -2.24 0.93 -6.31
CA CYS A 121 -1.34 0.73 -7.43
C CYS A 121 -1.62 -0.56 -8.15
N ARG A 122 -1.14 -0.64 -9.41
CA ARG A 122 -1.03 -1.87 -10.17
C ARG A 122 0.43 -2.29 -10.22
N VAL A 123 0.67 -3.58 -10.35
CA VAL A 123 2.02 -4.09 -10.61
C VAL A 123 2.26 -4.03 -12.12
N ILE A 124 3.22 -3.19 -12.53
CA ILE A 124 3.58 -3.03 -13.95
C ILE A 124 4.65 -4.05 -14.34
N ALA A 125 5.63 -4.28 -13.46
CA ALA A 125 6.66 -5.28 -13.66
C ALA A 125 6.82 -6.07 -12.38
N GLY A 126 6.81 -7.39 -12.47
CA GLY A 126 6.96 -8.29 -11.35
C GLY A 126 8.36 -8.27 -10.75
N GLY A 127 8.47 -8.74 -9.54
CA GLY A 127 9.74 -8.84 -8.83
C GLY A 127 9.53 -9.00 -7.35
N THR A 128 10.60 -9.27 -6.62
CA THR A 128 10.55 -9.44 -5.18
C THR A 128 10.64 -8.08 -4.49
N ILE A 129 9.79 -7.88 -3.49
CA ILE A 129 9.81 -6.71 -2.61
C ILE A 129 10.13 -7.21 -1.21
N ARG A 130 11.08 -6.54 -0.54
CA ARG A 130 11.53 -6.89 0.81
C ARG A 130 11.40 -5.68 1.73
N GLN A 131 11.18 -5.92 3.00
CA GLN A 131 11.26 -4.83 3.98
C GLN A 131 12.65 -4.20 3.91
N GLY A 132 12.68 -2.88 3.92
CA GLY A 132 13.92 -2.11 3.78
C GLY A 132 14.27 -1.72 2.36
N ASP A 133 13.61 -2.30 1.36
CA ASP A 133 13.88 -1.98 -0.04
C ASP A 133 13.61 -0.50 -0.34
N ASN A 134 14.39 0.03 -1.28
CA ASN A 134 14.22 1.41 -1.75
C ASN A 134 12.96 1.57 -2.60
N ILE A 135 12.41 2.77 -2.52
CA ILE A 135 11.31 3.20 -3.38
C ILE A 135 11.81 4.41 -4.17
N GLU A 136 11.73 4.34 -5.49
CA GLU A 136 12.15 5.40 -6.39
C GLU A 136 11.01 5.83 -7.30
N ARG A 137 10.85 7.15 -7.47
CA ARG A 137 9.95 7.65 -8.50
C ARG A 137 10.62 7.48 -9.85
N LEU A 138 9.88 6.93 -10.82
CA LEU A 138 10.36 6.78 -12.19
C LEU A 138 9.78 7.89 -13.06
N LEU A 139 10.54 8.29 -14.04
CA LEU A 139 10.12 9.33 -14.99
C LEU A 139 9.10 8.82 -15.99
#